data_eeacf5a45fadc0b84127fc5eb8ba22ae
#
_entry.id   eeacf5a45fadc0b84127fc5eb8ba22ae
#
_cell.length_a   1.000
_cell.length_b   1.000
_cell.length_c   1.000
_cell.angle_alpha   90.00
_cell.angle_beta   90.00
_cell.angle_gamma   90.00
#
_symmetry.space_group_name_H-M   'P 1'
#
loop_
_entity.id
_entity.type
_entity.pdbx_description
1 polymer ?
#
loop_
_entity_poly.entity_id
_entity_poly.type
_entity_poly.pdbx_seq_one_letter_code
_entity_poly.pdbx_strand_id
1 'polypeptide(L)'
;IRGYGTDGEHDGIVYRNVMASYAHLRHGAGSHWADGFISFVRSRMIHPSDTSPKPENPGILRVNGKTIQTDAAGYLIDLGDWSEDVAMAQAKRENLILSPEHWEVIAFLRDYFEEHRVQAQVRVMIRHFAQVWGPERGNNHHLHDLFPAGGPQKQGNRLAGLLKTKGEH
;
A
#
# COMPACT_ATOMS: atom_id res chain seq x y z
N ILE A 1 14.83 26.55 -19.02
CA ILE A 1 14.29 25.33 -19.64
C ILE A 1 12.82 25.33 -19.30
N ARG A 2 11.99 25.55 -20.29
CA ARG A 2 10.55 25.47 -20.15
C ARG A 2 10.20 23.99 -20.00
N GLY A 3 9.39 23.65 -18.96
CA GLY A 3 8.81 22.33 -18.84
C GLY A 3 7.90 22.08 -20.02
N TYR A 4 8.27 21.13 -20.86
CA TYR A 4 7.44 20.72 -21.96
C TYR A 4 6.37 19.79 -21.43
N GLY A 5 5.10 20.09 -21.68
CA GLY A 5 4.08 19.07 -21.71
C GLY A 5 4.48 17.97 -22.68
N THR A 6 3.84 16.84 -22.63
CA THR A 6 4.18 15.69 -23.47
C THR A 6 4.13 15.93 -24.97
N ASP A 7 3.49 17.01 -25.40
CA ASP A 7 3.31 17.40 -26.81
C ASP A 7 3.91 18.80 -27.15
N GLY A 8 4.48 19.51 -26.17
CA GLY A 8 5.04 20.84 -26.34
C GLY A 8 4.02 21.99 -26.42
N GLU A 9 2.74 21.69 -26.45
CA GLU A 9 1.64 22.66 -26.55
C GLU A 9 0.82 22.76 -25.25
N HIS A 10 0.81 21.69 -24.46
CA HIS A 10 0.03 21.61 -23.22
C HIS A 10 0.95 21.52 -22.00
N ASP A 11 0.61 22.28 -20.97
CA ASP A 11 1.37 22.36 -19.74
C ASP A 11 0.75 21.45 -18.65
N GLY A 12 0.76 20.16 -18.90
CA GLY A 12 0.24 19.19 -17.95
C GLY A 12 0.44 17.75 -18.37
N ILE A 13 0.63 16.90 -17.39
CA ILE A 13 0.76 15.46 -17.58
C ILE A 13 -0.42 14.77 -16.92
N VAL A 14 -1.08 13.90 -17.68
CA VAL A 14 -2.10 12.99 -17.15
C VAL A 14 -1.59 11.57 -17.31
N TYR A 15 -1.40 10.88 -16.18
CA TYR A 15 -1.00 9.48 -16.19
C TYR A 15 -1.85 8.69 -15.19
N ARG A 16 -2.64 7.74 -15.69
CA ARG A 16 -3.63 7.00 -14.90
C ARG A 16 -4.60 7.95 -14.18
N ASN A 17 -4.56 8.00 -12.84
CA ASN A 17 -5.39 8.87 -12.00
C ASN A 17 -4.62 10.09 -11.47
N VAL A 18 -3.45 10.38 -12.03
CA VAL A 18 -2.60 11.51 -11.63
C VAL A 18 -2.66 12.56 -12.73
N MET A 19 -2.97 13.79 -12.32
CA MET A 19 -2.85 14.98 -13.15
C MET A 19 -1.83 15.90 -12.49
N ALA A 20 -0.78 16.27 -13.21
CA ALA A 20 0.24 17.21 -12.76
C ALA A 20 0.41 18.34 -13.78
N SER A 21 0.48 19.57 -13.31
CA SER A 21 0.78 20.75 -14.12
C SER A 21 1.94 21.52 -13.50
N TYR A 22 2.80 22.05 -14.35
CA TYR A 22 3.96 22.85 -13.93
C TYR A 22 3.61 24.33 -13.81
N ALA A 23 2.54 24.80 -14.48
CA ALA A 23 2.11 26.18 -14.42
C ALA A 23 1.19 26.49 -13.24
N HIS A 24 1.29 27.71 -12.72
CA HIS A 24 0.30 28.23 -11.79
C HIS A 24 -1.02 28.47 -12.53
N LEU A 25 -1.97 27.55 -12.33
CA LEU A 25 -3.30 27.61 -12.93
C LEU A 25 -4.11 28.70 -12.22
N ARG A 26 -4.30 29.86 -12.88
CA ARG A 26 -5.23 30.88 -12.42
C ARG A 26 -6.50 30.84 -13.27
N HIS A 27 -7.63 30.89 -12.61
CA HIS A 27 -8.91 31.08 -13.33
C HIS A 27 -8.98 32.50 -13.86
N GLY A 28 -9.07 32.64 -15.18
CA GLY A 28 -9.15 33.94 -15.85
C GLY A 28 -9.87 33.84 -17.20
N ALA A 29 -10.27 34.97 -17.77
CA ALA A 29 -10.93 35.03 -19.07
C ALA A 29 -10.02 34.46 -20.16
N GLY A 30 -10.32 33.25 -20.64
CA GLY A 30 -9.57 32.51 -21.66
C GLY A 30 -8.88 31.25 -21.18
N SER A 31 -8.95 30.89 -19.87
CA SER A 31 -8.38 29.69 -19.32
C SER A 31 -9.47 28.78 -18.74
N HIS A 32 -9.92 27.80 -19.49
CA HIS A 32 -10.96 26.81 -19.10
C HIS A 32 -10.40 25.58 -18.38
N TRP A 33 -9.27 25.71 -17.70
CA TRP A 33 -8.63 24.58 -17.01
C TRP A 33 -9.54 23.93 -15.94
N ALA A 34 -10.35 24.78 -15.25
CA ALA A 34 -11.26 24.28 -14.22
C ALA A 34 -12.34 23.36 -14.81
N ASP A 35 -12.86 23.72 -15.99
CA ASP A 35 -13.85 22.89 -16.69
C ASP A 35 -13.22 21.57 -17.17
N GLY A 36 -11.99 21.64 -17.68
CA GLY A 36 -11.20 20.47 -18.06
C GLY A 36 -10.91 19.56 -16.86
N PHE A 37 -10.54 20.14 -15.72
CA PHE A 37 -10.30 19.42 -14.48
C PHE A 37 -11.59 18.76 -13.94
N ILE A 38 -12.70 19.52 -13.89
CA ILE A 38 -13.99 18.99 -13.46
C ILE A 38 -14.45 17.88 -14.40
N SER A 39 -14.27 18.02 -15.71
CA SER A 39 -14.58 16.99 -16.69
C SER A 39 -13.73 15.74 -16.51
N PHE A 40 -12.42 15.91 -16.26
CA PHE A 40 -11.50 14.82 -15.95
C PHE A 40 -11.91 14.09 -14.67
N VAL A 41 -12.20 14.80 -13.58
CA VAL A 41 -12.67 14.23 -12.33
C VAL A 41 -13.98 13.48 -12.53
N ARG A 42 -14.96 14.09 -13.20
CA ARG A 42 -16.25 13.45 -13.50
C ARG A 42 -16.09 12.19 -14.36
N SER A 43 -15.23 12.20 -15.37
CA SER A 43 -15.00 11.03 -16.22
C SER A 43 -14.38 9.85 -15.44
N ARG A 44 -13.73 10.12 -14.31
CA ARG A 44 -13.18 9.11 -13.42
C ARG A 44 -14.11 8.69 -12.28
N MET A 45 -15.04 9.59 -11.90
CA MET A 45 -16.03 9.31 -10.86
C MET A 45 -17.29 8.59 -11.38
N ILE A 46 -17.58 8.69 -12.69
CA ILE A 46 -18.76 8.06 -13.30
C ILE A 46 -18.30 6.89 -14.17
N HIS A 47 -17.78 5.84 -13.55
CA HIS A 47 -17.89 4.50 -14.13
C HIS A 47 -18.95 3.73 -13.35
N PRO A 48 -20.09 3.39 -13.99
CA PRO A 48 -21.10 2.52 -13.35
C PRO A 48 -20.61 1.09 -13.11
N SER A 49 -19.39 0.78 -13.59
CA SER A 49 -18.68 -0.49 -13.35
C SER A 49 -17.53 -0.37 -12.37
N ASP A 50 -17.33 0.81 -11.76
CA ASP A 50 -16.51 0.89 -10.56
C ASP A 50 -17.35 0.34 -9.41
N THR A 51 -17.50 -0.97 -9.41
CA THR A 51 -17.64 -1.73 -8.18
C THR A 51 -16.32 -1.56 -7.43
N SER A 52 -16.07 -0.34 -6.93
CA SER A 52 -15.24 -0.18 -5.74
C SER A 52 -15.81 -1.20 -4.77
N PRO A 53 -15.04 -2.20 -4.33
CA PRO A 53 -15.59 -3.17 -3.40
C PRO A 53 -16.12 -2.33 -2.24
N LYS A 54 -17.45 -2.39 -2.03
CA LYS A 54 -18.12 -1.91 -0.83
C LYS A 54 -17.22 -2.29 0.34
N PRO A 55 -16.87 -1.40 1.30
CA PRO A 55 -15.91 -1.73 2.33
C PRO A 55 -16.25 -3.11 2.87
N GLU A 56 -15.36 -4.05 2.59
CA GLU A 56 -15.57 -5.44 2.98
C GLU A 56 -15.81 -5.44 4.48
N ASN A 57 -16.79 -6.18 4.93
CA ASN A 57 -17.10 -6.36 6.35
C ASN A 57 -15.77 -6.56 7.09
N PRO A 58 -15.46 -5.77 8.13
CA PRO A 58 -14.26 -6.02 8.93
C PRO A 58 -14.37 -7.46 9.45
N GLY A 59 -13.52 -8.34 8.97
CA GLY A 59 -13.59 -9.75 9.29
C GLY A 59 -13.64 -10.69 8.08
N ILE A 60 -13.78 -10.19 6.85
CA ILE A 60 -13.81 -11.00 5.63
C ILE A 60 -12.90 -10.38 4.56
N LEU A 61 -12.02 -11.21 4.02
CA LEU A 61 -11.22 -10.91 2.84
C LEU A 61 -11.58 -11.90 1.73
N ARG A 62 -11.85 -11.40 0.53
CA ARG A 62 -12.16 -12.26 -0.62
C ARG A 62 -10.98 -12.34 -1.56
N VAL A 63 -10.50 -13.55 -1.80
CA VAL A 63 -9.33 -13.82 -2.62
C VAL A 63 -9.63 -14.98 -3.56
N ASN A 64 -9.58 -14.76 -4.85
CA ASN A 64 -9.79 -15.78 -5.88
C ASN A 64 -11.08 -16.61 -5.67
N GLY A 65 -12.17 -15.95 -5.26
CA GLY A 65 -13.45 -16.61 -4.96
C GLY A 65 -13.52 -17.31 -3.59
N LYS A 66 -12.40 -17.34 -2.84
CA LYS A 66 -12.32 -17.88 -1.47
C LYS A 66 -12.64 -16.78 -0.47
N THR A 67 -13.34 -17.12 0.59
CA THR A 67 -13.61 -16.22 1.70
C THR A 67 -12.65 -16.52 2.83
N ILE A 68 -11.79 -15.57 3.16
CA ILE A 68 -10.80 -15.66 4.22
C ILE A 68 -11.29 -14.84 5.43
N GLN A 69 -11.28 -15.43 6.60
CA GLN A 69 -11.71 -14.76 7.83
C GLN A 69 -10.56 -13.97 8.45
N THR A 70 -10.86 -12.71 8.83
CA THR A 70 -9.91 -11.85 9.54
C THR A 70 -10.57 -11.31 10.82
N ASP A 71 -9.77 -10.90 11.78
CA ASP A 71 -10.27 -10.14 12.92
C ASP A 71 -10.59 -8.68 12.54
N ALA A 72 -11.12 -7.92 13.49
CA ALA A 72 -11.47 -6.50 13.29
C ALA A 72 -10.25 -5.61 12.93
N ALA A 73 -9.03 -6.04 13.25
CA ALA A 73 -7.79 -5.36 12.90
C ALA A 73 -7.16 -5.88 11.58
N GLY A 74 -7.80 -6.86 10.94
CA GLY A 74 -7.37 -7.39 9.65
C GLY A 74 -6.39 -8.56 9.73
N TYR A 75 -6.08 -9.09 10.91
CA TYR A 75 -5.24 -10.28 11.04
C TYR A 75 -6.03 -11.55 10.68
N LEU A 76 -5.38 -12.50 10.03
CA LEU A 76 -5.98 -13.79 9.71
C LEU A 76 -6.39 -14.54 10.98
N ILE A 77 -7.58 -15.17 10.96
CA ILE A 77 -8.02 -16.07 12.04
C ILE A 77 -7.26 -17.39 11.94
N ASP A 78 -7.12 -17.91 10.74
CA ASP A 78 -6.31 -19.11 10.46
C ASP A 78 -5.04 -18.71 9.68
N LEU A 79 -3.88 -18.99 10.27
CA LEU A 79 -2.59 -18.70 9.63
C LEU A 79 -2.36 -19.55 8.38
N GLY A 80 -3.00 -20.73 8.30
CA GLY A 80 -2.94 -21.63 7.15
C GLY A 80 -3.63 -21.08 5.89
N ASP A 81 -4.49 -20.08 6.04
CA ASP A 81 -5.15 -19.41 4.91
C ASP A 81 -4.25 -18.40 4.19
N TRP A 82 -3.05 -18.15 4.69
CA TRP A 82 -2.15 -17.18 4.07
C TRP A 82 -1.60 -17.67 2.72
N SER A 83 -1.58 -16.76 1.78
CA SER A 83 -0.87 -16.88 0.50
C SER A 83 -0.42 -15.50 0.04
N GLU A 84 0.41 -15.43 -1.00
CA GLU A 84 0.79 -14.15 -1.61
C GLU A 84 -0.43 -13.37 -2.13
N ASP A 85 -1.42 -14.07 -2.67
CA ASP A 85 -2.68 -13.45 -3.11
C ASP A 85 -3.45 -12.83 -1.93
N VAL A 86 -3.42 -13.47 -0.76
CA VAL A 86 -4.01 -12.95 0.48
C VAL A 86 -3.25 -11.71 0.95
N ALA A 87 -1.91 -11.73 0.91
CA ALA A 87 -1.09 -10.56 1.22
C ALA A 87 -1.37 -9.39 0.26
N MET A 88 -1.49 -9.66 -1.04
CA MET A 88 -1.83 -8.65 -2.05
C MET A 88 -3.24 -8.07 -1.83
N ALA A 89 -4.23 -8.92 -1.54
CA ALA A 89 -5.59 -8.48 -1.26
C ALA A 89 -5.67 -7.63 0.02
N GLN A 90 -4.92 -8.03 1.05
CA GLN A 90 -4.79 -7.27 2.30
C GLN A 90 -4.12 -5.91 2.06
N ALA A 91 -3.01 -5.88 1.31
CA ALA A 91 -2.31 -4.66 0.95
C ALA A 91 -3.21 -3.70 0.14
N LYS A 92 -3.98 -4.24 -0.81
CA LYS A 92 -4.98 -3.47 -1.57
C LYS A 92 -6.04 -2.85 -0.66
N ARG A 93 -6.54 -3.60 0.33
CA ARG A 93 -7.50 -3.09 1.32
C ARG A 93 -6.91 -1.94 2.14
N GLU A 94 -5.61 -1.96 2.39
CA GLU A 94 -4.87 -0.93 3.12
C GLU A 94 -4.31 0.19 2.23
N ASN A 95 -4.67 0.21 0.93
CA ASN A 95 -4.14 1.14 -0.08
C ASN A 95 -2.61 1.13 -0.18
N LEU A 96 -1.98 -0.03 0.06
CA LEU A 96 -0.55 -0.25 -0.05
C LEU A 96 -0.23 -1.01 -1.34
N ILE A 97 0.78 -0.54 -2.08
CA ILE A 97 1.34 -1.24 -3.23
C ILE A 97 2.61 -1.95 -2.76
N LEU A 98 2.62 -3.26 -2.83
CA LEU A 98 3.77 -4.06 -2.42
C LEU A 98 4.93 -3.91 -3.43
N SER A 99 6.06 -3.39 -2.97
CA SER A 99 7.33 -3.37 -3.68
C SER A 99 8.14 -4.64 -3.38
N PRO A 100 9.24 -4.90 -4.12
CA PRO A 100 10.16 -5.98 -3.77
C PRO A 100 10.62 -5.97 -2.31
N GLU A 101 10.90 -4.79 -1.76
CA GLU A 101 11.31 -4.65 -0.34
C GLU A 101 10.22 -5.08 0.64
N HIS A 102 8.96 -4.82 0.34
CA HIS A 102 7.86 -5.33 1.17
C HIS A 102 7.84 -6.85 1.20
N TRP A 103 8.06 -7.49 0.05
CA TRP A 103 8.12 -8.95 -0.04
C TRP A 103 9.30 -9.54 0.72
N GLU A 104 10.47 -8.89 0.68
CA GLU A 104 11.63 -9.30 1.47
C GLU A 104 11.33 -9.22 2.98
N VAL A 105 10.64 -8.16 3.44
CA VAL A 105 10.22 -8.05 4.84
C VAL A 105 9.17 -9.10 5.20
N ILE A 106 8.18 -9.32 4.35
CA ILE A 106 7.13 -10.33 4.57
C ILE A 106 7.77 -11.73 4.67
N ALA A 107 8.68 -12.08 3.74
CA ALA A 107 9.40 -13.35 3.77
C ALA A 107 10.21 -13.50 5.07
N PHE A 108 11.01 -12.49 5.41
CA PHE A 108 11.77 -12.49 6.65
C PHE A 108 10.91 -12.71 7.90
N LEU A 109 9.76 -12.04 7.98
CA LEU A 109 8.85 -12.16 9.12
C LEU A 109 8.30 -13.57 9.25
N ARG A 110 7.95 -14.19 8.13
CA ARG A 110 7.44 -15.56 8.08
C ARG A 110 8.51 -16.57 8.46
N ASP A 111 9.69 -16.48 7.86
CA ASP A 111 10.83 -17.36 8.14
C ASP A 111 11.23 -17.26 9.62
N TYR A 112 11.31 -16.05 10.15
CA TYR A 112 11.61 -15.80 11.55
C TYR A 112 10.56 -16.42 12.48
N PHE A 113 9.29 -16.29 12.16
CA PHE A 113 8.20 -16.88 12.95
C PHE A 113 8.22 -18.41 12.87
N GLU A 114 8.53 -18.97 11.71
CA GLU A 114 8.63 -20.42 11.54
C GLU A 114 9.76 -21.02 12.38
N GLU A 115 10.90 -20.35 12.41
CA GLU A 115 12.07 -20.78 13.17
C GLU A 115 11.91 -20.59 14.69
N HIS A 116 11.43 -19.42 15.10
CA HIS A 116 11.44 -19.00 16.51
C HIS A 116 10.10 -19.13 17.23
N ARG A 117 9.01 -19.33 16.49
CA ARG A 117 7.62 -19.38 16.99
C ARG A 117 7.17 -18.10 17.72
N VAL A 118 7.85 -16.98 17.46
CA VAL A 118 7.52 -15.64 17.94
C VAL A 118 7.74 -14.63 16.82
N GLN A 119 7.02 -13.50 16.87
CA GLN A 119 7.20 -12.44 15.90
C GLN A 119 8.53 -11.70 16.10
N ALA A 120 9.18 -11.32 15.00
CA ALA A 120 10.38 -10.52 15.02
C ALA A 120 10.11 -9.12 15.61
N GLN A 121 10.95 -8.73 16.57
CA GLN A 121 10.93 -7.35 17.06
C GLN A 121 11.56 -6.40 16.05
N VAL A 122 11.16 -5.12 16.05
CA VAL A 122 11.71 -4.09 15.14
C VAL A 122 13.24 -4.04 15.17
N ARG A 123 13.85 -4.20 16.35
CA ARG A 123 15.32 -4.24 16.48
C ARG A 123 15.97 -5.41 15.73
N VAL A 124 15.29 -6.54 15.67
CA VAL A 124 15.78 -7.72 14.92
C VAL A 124 15.69 -7.46 13.43
N MET A 125 14.57 -6.87 12.95
CA MET A 125 14.41 -6.47 11.57
C MET A 125 15.47 -5.45 11.13
N ILE A 126 15.69 -4.39 11.93
CA ILE A 126 16.71 -3.38 11.64
C ILE A 126 18.09 -4.03 11.52
N ARG A 127 18.45 -4.91 12.45
CA ARG A 127 19.75 -5.61 12.39
C ARG A 127 19.91 -6.44 11.13
N HIS A 128 18.86 -7.17 10.76
CA HIS A 128 18.86 -8.00 9.55
C HIS A 128 18.96 -7.15 8.29
N PHE A 129 18.08 -6.18 8.13
CA PHE A 129 18.02 -5.37 6.90
C PHE A 129 19.17 -4.37 6.78
N ALA A 130 19.79 -3.96 7.88
CA ALA A 130 21.04 -3.21 7.83
C ALA A 130 22.19 -4.03 7.22
N GLN A 131 22.16 -5.36 7.37
CA GLN A 131 23.13 -6.24 6.72
C GLN A 131 22.79 -6.52 5.25
N VAL A 132 21.50 -6.66 4.93
CA VAL A 132 21.03 -7.00 3.57
C VAL A 132 20.99 -5.78 2.65
N TRP A 133 20.41 -4.66 3.12
CA TRP A 133 20.20 -3.44 2.33
C TRP A 133 21.22 -2.33 2.63
N GLY A 134 22.06 -2.55 3.64
CA GLY A 134 22.94 -1.53 4.20
C GLY A 134 22.26 -0.64 5.24
N PRO A 135 23.04 0.09 6.07
CA PRO A 135 22.53 0.89 7.19
C PRO A 135 21.64 2.06 6.76
N GLU A 136 21.80 2.55 5.54
CA GLU A 136 21.02 3.65 4.97
C GLU A 136 19.55 3.28 4.76
N ARG A 137 19.28 2.00 4.44
CA ARG A 137 17.93 1.47 4.15
C ARG A 137 17.44 0.51 5.22
N GLY A 138 18.33 -0.24 5.87
CA GLY A 138 18.02 -1.14 6.97
C GLY A 138 17.87 -0.41 8.30
N ASN A 139 17.06 0.64 8.37
CA ASN A 139 16.86 1.44 9.58
C ASN A 139 15.36 1.57 9.92
N ASN A 140 15.09 2.09 11.13
CA ASN A 140 13.74 2.22 11.64
C ASN A 140 12.85 3.13 10.77
N HIS A 141 13.40 4.23 10.25
CA HIS A 141 12.66 5.19 9.45
C HIS A 141 12.18 4.55 8.15
N HIS A 142 13.08 3.94 7.39
CA HIS A 142 12.76 3.30 6.12
C HIS A 142 11.74 2.14 6.28
N LEU A 143 11.91 1.32 7.33
CA LEU A 143 10.94 0.26 7.61
C LEU A 143 9.54 0.79 7.96
N HIS A 144 9.45 1.94 8.62
CA HIS A 144 8.16 2.58 8.89
C HIS A 144 7.57 3.27 7.67
N ASP A 145 8.40 3.79 6.76
CA ASP A 145 7.95 4.35 5.48
C ASP A 145 7.38 3.26 4.56
N LEU A 146 7.98 2.07 4.55
CA LEU A 146 7.45 0.90 3.85
C LEU A 146 6.09 0.46 4.41
N PHE A 147 5.89 0.54 5.72
CA PHE A 147 4.67 0.08 6.40
C PHE A 147 3.99 1.22 7.17
N PRO A 148 3.34 2.18 6.48
CA PRO A 148 2.81 3.39 7.11
C PRO A 148 1.63 3.14 8.06
N ALA A 149 0.92 2.01 7.92
CA ALA A 149 -0.25 1.68 8.74
C ALA A 149 0.12 0.85 9.99
N GLY A 150 0.99 1.41 10.82
CA GLY A 150 1.38 0.83 12.12
C GLY A 150 2.78 0.21 12.14
N GLY A 151 3.60 0.49 11.12
CA GLY A 151 4.99 0.05 11.04
C GLY A 151 5.16 -1.42 10.65
N PRO A 152 6.42 -1.86 10.53
CA PRO A 152 6.75 -3.20 10.08
C PRO A 152 6.24 -4.29 11.05
N GLN A 153 6.08 -3.95 12.32
CA GLN A 153 5.62 -4.90 13.33
C GLN A 153 4.12 -5.16 13.24
N LYS A 154 3.29 -4.12 13.01
CA LYS A 154 1.84 -4.30 12.89
C LYS A 154 1.43 -4.63 11.47
N GLN A 155 1.68 -3.73 10.55
CA GLN A 155 1.29 -3.90 9.15
C GLN A 155 2.06 -5.04 8.49
N GLY A 156 3.38 -5.15 8.73
CA GLY A 156 4.19 -6.24 8.23
C GLY A 156 3.69 -7.61 8.69
N ASN A 157 3.44 -7.81 9.98
CA ASN A 157 2.90 -9.08 10.50
C ASN A 157 1.51 -9.39 9.94
N ARG A 158 0.65 -8.39 9.78
CA ARG A 158 -0.68 -8.57 9.20
C ARG A 158 -0.60 -9.02 7.74
N LEU A 159 0.28 -8.42 6.95
CA LEU A 159 0.54 -8.81 5.56
C LEU A 159 1.24 -10.17 5.45
N ALA A 160 2.11 -10.49 6.41
CA ALA A 160 2.74 -11.80 6.52
C ALA A 160 1.79 -12.91 7.01
N GLY A 161 0.54 -12.57 7.35
CA GLY A 161 -0.45 -13.52 7.86
C GLY A 161 -0.12 -14.07 9.25
N LEU A 162 0.63 -13.31 10.05
CA LEU A 162 1.02 -13.69 11.40
C LEU A 162 0.03 -13.11 12.43
N LEU A 163 0.13 -13.59 13.66
CA LEU A 163 -0.70 -13.13 14.77
C LEU A 163 -0.35 -11.70 15.21
N LYS A 164 -1.26 -11.07 15.95
CA LYS A 164 -0.96 -9.80 16.65
C LYS A 164 0.23 -9.94 17.58
N THR A 165 1.03 -8.89 17.67
CA THR A 165 2.10 -8.83 18.67
C THR A 165 1.51 -8.63 20.07
N LYS A 166 2.15 -9.20 21.10
CA LYS A 166 1.74 -8.98 22.49
C LYS A 166 1.85 -7.50 22.81
N GLY A 167 0.72 -6.87 23.20
CA GLY A 167 0.63 -5.43 23.51
C GLY A 167 -0.19 -4.62 22.51
N GLU A 168 -0.71 -5.22 21.46
CA GLU A 168 -1.73 -4.62 20.60
C GLU A 168 -3.13 -4.96 21.14
N HIS A 169 -3.65 -4.06 21.96
CA HIS A 169 -5.05 -4.12 22.45
C HIS A 169 -5.88 -3.02 21.80
#